data_518f242cb5bd8ad3f882775bb569e9d5
#
_entry.id   518f242cb5bd8ad3f882775bb569e9d5
#
_cell.length_a   1.000
_cell.length_b   1.000
_cell.length_c   1.000
_cell.angle_alpha   90.00
_cell.angle_beta   90.00
_cell.angle_gamma   90.00
#
_symmetry.space_group_name_H-M   'P 1'
#
loop_
_entity.id
_entity.type
_entity.pdbx_description
1 polymer ?
#
loop_
_entity_poly.entity_id
_entity_poly.type
_entity_poly.pdbx_seq_one_letter_code
_entity_poly.pdbx_strand_id
1 'polypeptide(L)'
;NVGKPLYIIYNDNVISYPTVQEKISGGQASITGLTDYDEATRIASTIRIGALPVELTELRSNVIGATLGQEAISTSLKAGAIGVGLVMYTGLEMLLLQAFEVTLTLPGIAGIILSIGMAVDANVIIFTRIKEEIGVGNSVGKSIKAGYSKALSAILDGNITTLIAAAVLYLRGSGTVKGFATTLAIGIVISLITALYVTRALLWGFYQMGLDNPKLYGSKKKAKTIDFIKFRKIAYPVSLAIIVAGFIFMGINKASLGNLFNYDLDFSGGSSTNITFNENMTLEDIDAKVAPIFKEVTGGNASVQASKVAGTNEVIIKTRTLSTEERKDLYQKIADNFGVDEDKITTENISGAVSNQMKADAVYAFIIAIICMLIYIWVRFRDIKFAGASVLALVHDCLVTITFYAGLRWAVGSTFIACILTIVGYSINATIVVFDRIRENLADPSKRKDLALCVNDAISQTLTRSINTSLTTFITVLMLYILGVSSIRDFTMPLMVGIISGAWSSVCIAGPLWYDFTRMAKGKAESKKAQEKAAKAAQKAAKKKAIEEAKRRNDGAVV
;
A
#
# COMPACT_ATOMS: atom_id res chain seq x y z
N ASN A 1 24.72 25.54 -72.98
CA ASN A 1 23.40 25.39 -72.27
C ASN A 1 22.77 26.75 -71.86
N VAL A 2 23.33 27.88 -72.28
CA VAL A 2 22.72 29.19 -72.04
C VAL A 2 21.32 29.21 -72.67
N GLY A 3 20.33 29.72 -71.94
CA GLY A 3 18.93 29.76 -72.35
C GLY A 3 18.16 28.45 -72.08
N LYS A 4 18.77 27.42 -71.54
CA LYS A 4 18.12 26.16 -71.14
C LYS A 4 17.87 26.09 -69.64
N PRO A 5 16.76 25.46 -69.15
CA PRO A 5 16.51 25.26 -67.74
C PRO A 5 17.50 24.25 -67.18
N LEU A 6 18.00 24.53 -65.98
CA LEU A 6 18.78 23.62 -65.13
C LEU A 6 17.88 23.07 -64.06
N TYR A 7 17.56 21.77 -64.13
CA TYR A 7 16.68 21.14 -63.16
C TYR A 7 17.49 20.75 -61.90
N ILE A 8 17.05 21.23 -60.75
CA ILE A 8 17.57 20.78 -59.45
C ILE A 8 16.58 19.74 -58.94
N ILE A 9 17.04 18.49 -58.91
CA ILE A 9 16.20 17.35 -58.50
C ILE A 9 16.73 16.81 -57.17
N TYR A 10 15.84 16.59 -56.23
CA TYR A 10 16.10 15.97 -54.94
C TYR A 10 15.02 14.94 -54.65
N ASN A 11 15.42 13.69 -54.37
CA ASN A 11 14.51 12.58 -54.11
C ASN A 11 13.41 12.43 -55.19
N ASP A 12 13.82 12.41 -56.47
CA ASP A 12 13.00 12.30 -57.65
C ASP A 12 12.00 13.46 -57.89
N ASN A 13 12.04 14.49 -57.04
CA ASN A 13 11.22 15.68 -57.21
C ASN A 13 12.03 16.87 -57.73
N VAL A 14 11.49 17.58 -58.66
CA VAL A 14 12.08 18.84 -59.14
C VAL A 14 11.85 19.94 -58.13
N ILE A 15 12.96 20.37 -57.46
CA ILE A 15 12.92 21.42 -56.44
C ILE A 15 12.93 22.82 -57.04
N SER A 16 13.70 23.01 -58.10
CA SER A 16 13.80 24.27 -58.84
C SER A 16 14.29 24.03 -60.25
N TYR A 17 13.95 24.91 -61.20
CA TYR A 17 14.36 24.81 -62.59
C TYR A 17 14.78 26.18 -63.18
N PRO A 18 15.77 26.87 -62.59
CA PRO A 18 16.24 28.17 -63.11
C PRO A 18 16.81 28.05 -64.53
N THR A 19 16.60 29.08 -65.33
CA THR A 19 17.17 29.16 -66.70
C THR A 19 18.60 29.70 -66.61
N VAL A 20 19.53 29.03 -67.29
CA VAL A 20 20.95 29.46 -67.37
C VAL A 20 21.05 30.74 -68.20
N GLN A 21 21.38 31.86 -67.52
CA GLN A 21 21.45 33.17 -68.19
C GLN A 21 22.78 33.36 -68.95
N GLU A 22 23.88 32.84 -68.37
CA GLU A 22 25.22 32.98 -68.93
C GLU A 22 26.10 31.74 -68.69
N LYS A 23 27.24 31.68 -69.36
CA LYS A 23 28.16 30.54 -69.21
C LYS A 23 28.79 30.56 -67.80
N ILE A 24 28.58 29.52 -67.03
CA ILE A 24 29.18 29.34 -65.70
C ILE A 24 30.62 28.87 -65.87
N SER A 25 31.58 29.82 -65.87
CA SER A 25 33.02 29.55 -66.12
C SER A 25 33.83 29.39 -64.83
N GLY A 26 33.30 29.84 -63.70
CA GLY A 26 34.02 29.84 -62.42
C GLY A 26 33.57 28.77 -61.40
N GLY A 27 32.68 27.84 -61.81
CA GLY A 27 32.16 26.79 -60.90
C GLY A 27 31.22 27.30 -59.82
N GLN A 28 30.86 28.61 -59.86
CA GLN A 28 29.93 29.23 -58.95
C GLN A 28 28.75 29.79 -59.71
N ALA A 29 27.55 29.57 -59.21
CA ALA A 29 26.32 30.10 -59.76
C ALA A 29 25.40 30.60 -58.65
N SER A 30 24.58 31.61 -58.94
CA SER A 30 23.53 32.09 -58.04
C SER A 30 22.18 31.90 -58.69
N ILE A 31 21.20 31.51 -57.92
CA ILE A 31 19.80 31.39 -58.33
C ILE A 31 19.11 32.67 -57.89
N THR A 32 18.56 33.41 -58.89
CA THR A 32 17.84 34.66 -58.67
C THR A 32 16.37 34.52 -59.10
N GLY A 33 15.49 35.43 -58.68
CA GLY A 33 14.07 35.42 -59.03
C GLY A 33 13.21 34.51 -58.16
N LEU A 34 13.68 34.20 -56.94
CA LEU A 34 12.90 33.49 -55.94
C LEU A 34 11.88 34.43 -55.31
N THR A 35 10.75 33.87 -54.86
CA THR A 35 9.56 34.61 -54.41
C THR A 35 9.79 35.29 -53.07
N ASP A 36 10.44 34.60 -52.15
CA ASP A 36 10.71 35.09 -50.78
C ASP A 36 11.98 34.45 -50.16
N TYR A 37 12.31 34.89 -48.93
CA TYR A 37 13.45 34.41 -48.16
C TYR A 37 13.30 32.94 -47.76
N ASP A 38 12.07 32.49 -47.47
CA ASP A 38 11.81 31.12 -47.02
C ASP A 38 12.02 30.12 -48.16
N GLU A 39 11.64 30.47 -49.38
CA GLU A 39 11.90 29.69 -50.60
C GLU A 39 13.41 29.56 -50.84
N ALA A 40 14.15 30.66 -50.73
CA ALA A 40 15.62 30.66 -50.86
C ALA A 40 16.29 29.77 -49.81
N THR A 41 15.86 29.87 -48.57
CA THR A 41 16.38 29.08 -47.45
C THR A 41 16.06 27.60 -47.64
N ARG A 42 14.88 27.24 -48.09
CA ARG A 42 14.47 25.87 -48.38
C ARG A 42 15.32 25.25 -49.48
N ILE A 43 15.49 25.95 -50.63
CA ILE A 43 16.33 25.46 -51.74
C ILE A 43 17.76 25.33 -51.32
N ALA A 44 18.33 26.31 -50.61
CA ALA A 44 19.70 26.27 -50.12
C ALA A 44 19.94 25.11 -49.14
N SER A 45 19.00 24.88 -48.25
CA SER A 45 19.07 23.77 -47.29
C SER A 45 18.98 22.41 -47.98
N THR A 46 18.09 22.27 -48.99
CA THR A 46 17.93 21.03 -49.74
C THR A 46 19.19 20.72 -50.56
N ILE A 47 19.83 21.72 -51.21
CA ILE A 47 21.10 21.56 -51.97
C ILE A 47 22.23 21.18 -51.01
N ARG A 48 22.25 21.76 -49.80
CA ARG A 48 23.28 21.45 -48.77
C ARG A 48 23.13 20.01 -48.28
N ILE A 49 21.92 19.51 -48.06
CA ILE A 49 21.65 18.13 -47.65
C ILE A 49 22.07 17.15 -48.75
N GLY A 50 21.74 17.46 -50.04
CA GLY A 50 22.14 16.62 -51.18
C GLY A 50 23.64 16.57 -51.46
N ALA A 51 24.45 17.47 -50.89
CA ALA A 51 25.89 17.50 -51.00
C ALA A 51 26.66 16.68 -49.95
N LEU A 52 25.93 15.95 -49.08
CA LEU A 52 26.57 15.08 -48.08
C LEU A 52 27.25 13.88 -48.76
N PRO A 53 28.51 13.58 -48.43
CA PRO A 53 29.25 12.47 -49.05
C PRO A 53 28.89 11.08 -48.50
N VAL A 54 27.81 10.98 -47.71
CA VAL A 54 27.38 9.76 -47.03
C VAL A 54 25.91 9.52 -47.28
N GLU A 55 25.56 8.31 -47.67
CA GLU A 55 24.19 7.87 -47.79
C GLU A 55 23.57 7.71 -46.37
N LEU A 56 22.52 8.49 -46.10
CA LEU A 56 21.81 8.44 -44.82
C LEU A 56 20.68 7.43 -44.93
N THR A 57 20.77 6.33 -44.16
CA THR A 57 19.65 5.39 -43.99
C THR A 57 18.86 5.75 -42.74
N GLU A 58 17.52 5.84 -42.86
CA GLU A 58 16.64 6.08 -41.74
C GLU A 58 16.64 4.86 -40.78
N LEU A 59 17.24 5.01 -39.60
CA LEU A 59 17.27 3.94 -38.59
C LEU A 59 15.99 3.93 -37.73
N ARG A 60 15.32 5.05 -37.60
CA ARG A 60 14.09 5.18 -36.81
C ARG A 60 13.33 6.44 -37.21
N SER A 61 12.06 6.26 -37.56
CA SER A 61 11.11 7.36 -37.75
C SER A 61 9.99 7.27 -36.72
N ASN A 62 9.60 8.38 -36.14
CA ASN A 62 8.51 8.47 -35.19
C ASN A 62 7.59 9.62 -35.62
N VAL A 63 6.51 9.29 -36.31
CA VAL A 63 5.51 10.26 -36.73
C VAL A 63 4.38 10.27 -35.73
N ILE A 64 4.26 11.35 -34.95
CA ILE A 64 3.19 11.54 -33.97
C ILE A 64 2.10 12.40 -34.59
N GLY A 65 0.92 11.81 -34.81
CA GLY A 65 -0.25 12.52 -35.29
C GLY A 65 -0.79 13.54 -34.28
N ALA A 66 -1.47 14.58 -34.74
CA ALA A 66 -2.02 15.67 -33.91
C ALA A 66 -2.96 15.17 -32.77
N THR A 67 -3.67 14.06 -32.98
CA THR A 67 -4.54 13.42 -31.98
C THR A 67 -3.73 12.77 -30.83
N LEU A 68 -2.60 12.12 -31.14
CA LEU A 68 -1.69 11.58 -30.13
C LEU A 68 -0.99 12.70 -29.34
N GLY A 69 -0.69 13.83 -29.99
CA GLY A 69 -0.13 15.01 -29.32
C GLY A 69 -1.06 15.57 -28.24
N GLN A 70 -2.36 15.67 -28.52
CA GLN A 70 -3.37 16.14 -27.54
C GLN A 70 -3.53 15.15 -26.37
N GLU A 71 -3.53 13.85 -26.62
CA GLU A 71 -3.57 12.85 -25.53
C GLU A 71 -2.30 12.87 -24.69
N ALA A 72 -1.13 13.02 -25.31
CA ALA A 72 0.15 13.14 -24.60
C ALA A 72 0.19 14.41 -23.72
N ILE A 73 -0.28 15.55 -24.22
CA ILE A 73 -0.37 16.82 -23.46
C ILE A 73 -1.33 16.66 -22.28
N SER A 74 -2.52 16.07 -22.47
CA SER A 74 -3.49 15.88 -21.39
C SER A 74 -2.98 14.92 -20.31
N THR A 75 -2.26 13.88 -20.72
CA THR A 75 -1.64 12.91 -19.80
C THR A 75 -0.47 13.53 -19.06
N SER A 76 0.37 14.32 -19.74
CA SER A 76 1.50 15.05 -19.13
C SER A 76 1.04 16.13 -18.15
N LEU A 77 -0.06 16.84 -18.44
CA LEU A 77 -0.67 17.80 -17.50
C LEU A 77 -1.20 17.11 -16.24
N LYS A 78 -1.82 15.94 -16.35
CA LYS A 78 -2.28 15.14 -15.21
C LYS A 78 -1.09 14.62 -14.38
N ALA A 79 -0.06 14.10 -15.05
CA ALA A 79 1.17 13.63 -14.41
C ALA A 79 1.91 14.81 -13.73
N GLY A 80 1.96 15.98 -14.37
CA GLY A 80 2.54 17.20 -13.81
C GLY A 80 1.82 17.68 -12.55
N ALA A 81 0.47 17.67 -12.53
CA ALA A 81 -0.31 18.03 -11.36
C ALA A 81 -0.08 17.08 -10.17
N ILE A 82 0.00 15.78 -10.45
CA ILE A 82 0.33 14.76 -9.44
C ILE A 82 1.77 14.95 -8.97
N GLY A 83 2.73 15.22 -9.87
CA GLY A 83 4.13 15.46 -9.56
C GLY A 83 4.35 16.68 -8.68
N VAL A 84 3.69 17.80 -8.97
CA VAL A 84 3.75 19.02 -8.13
C VAL A 84 3.17 18.73 -6.74
N GLY A 85 2.04 18.04 -6.65
CA GLY A 85 1.47 17.64 -5.37
C GLY A 85 2.41 16.75 -4.55
N LEU A 86 3.10 15.83 -5.19
CA LEU A 86 4.06 14.93 -4.55
C LEU A 86 5.32 15.67 -4.07
N VAL A 87 5.86 16.58 -4.87
CA VAL A 87 7.02 17.41 -4.48
C VAL A 87 6.65 18.34 -3.32
N MET A 88 5.49 18.98 -3.36
CA MET A 88 5.00 19.80 -2.23
C MET A 88 4.78 18.96 -0.97
N TYR A 89 4.23 17.76 -1.11
CA TYR A 89 4.04 16.82 -0.01
C TYR A 89 5.38 16.47 0.65
N THR A 90 6.36 15.99 -0.14
CA THR A 90 7.68 15.59 0.38
C THR A 90 8.43 16.78 1.00
N GLY A 91 8.38 17.95 0.35
CA GLY A 91 9.01 19.16 0.86
C GLY A 91 8.41 19.61 2.20
N LEU A 92 7.08 19.57 2.33
CA LEU A 92 6.40 19.91 3.58
C LEU A 92 6.69 18.89 4.69
N GLU A 93 6.77 17.61 4.34
CA GLU A 93 7.12 16.55 5.29
C GLU A 93 8.52 16.74 5.84
N MET A 94 9.53 16.98 4.98
CA MET A 94 10.91 17.25 5.39
C MET A 94 11.02 18.50 6.26
N LEU A 95 10.29 19.57 5.91
CA LEU A 95 10.27 20.80 6.69
C LEU A 95 9.69 20.58 8.10
N LEU A 96 8.60 19.81 8.22
CA LEU A 96 8.01 19.50 9.52
C LEU A 96 8.90 18.57 10.35
N LEU A 97 9.52 17.56 9.73
CA LEU A 97 10.47 16.70 10.43
C LEU A 97 11.63 17.50 11.01
N GLN A 98 12.15 18.47 10.26
CA GLN A 98 13.20 19.38 10.74
C GLN A 98 12.69 20.33 11.84
N ALA A 99 11.49 20.91 11.66
CA ALA A 99 10.90 21.85 12.61
C ALA A 99 10.58 21.20 13.97
N PHE A 100 10.24 19.91 13.98
CA PHE A 100 9.98 19.14 15.21
C PHE A 100 11.20 18.36 15.72
N GLU A 101 12.38 18.56 15.12
CA GLU A 101 13.63 17.89 15.49
C GLU A 101 13.48 16.35 15.54
N VAL A 102 12.67 15.77 14.63
CA VAL A 102 12.39 14.33 14.61
C VAL A 102 13.63 13.58 14.15
N THR A 103 14.14 12.70 15.00
CA THR A 103 15.25 11.82 14.64
C THR A 103 14.81 10.87 13.52
N LEU A 104 15.46 10.99 12.37
CA LEU A 104 15.17 10.14 11.23
C LEU A 104 15.83 8.77 11.41
N THR A 105 15.00 7.74 11.63
CA THR A 105 15.44 6.34 11.75
C THR A 105 15.24 5.61 10.41
N LEU A 106 15.92 4.47 10.19
CA LEU A 106 15.73 3.66 8.98
C LEU A 106 14.25 3.24 8.79
N PRO A 107 13.54 2.72 9.80
CA PRO A 107 12.10 2.53 9.71
C PRO A 107 11.32 3.83 9.50
N GLY A 108 11.81 4.97 10.02
CA GLY A 108 11.22 6.29 9.79
C GLY A 108 11.22 6.68 8.31
N ILE A 109 12.30 6.42 7.59
CA ILE A 109 12.37 6.62 6.13
C ILE A 109 11.31 5.75 5.43
N ALA A 110 11.15 4.50 5.85
CA ALA A 110 10.10 3.64 5.32
C ALA A 110 8.70 4.20 5.62
N GLY A 111 8.49 4.82 6.78
CA GLY A 111 7.26 5.53 7.15
C GLY A 111 6.93 6.69 6.20
N ILE A 112 7.93 7.52 5.86
CA ILE A 112 7.80 8.62 4.89
C ILE A 112 7.35 8.08 3.53
N ILE A 113 8.04 7.07 3.01
CA ILE A 113 7.76 6.51 1.69
C ILE A 113 6.38 5.84 1.65
N LEU A 114 6.01 5.15 2.74
CA LEU A 114 4.68 4.56 2.88
C LEU A 114 3.59 5.65 2.92
N SER A 115 3.82 6.75 3.62
CA SER A 115 2.87 7.87 3.70
C SER A 115 2.65 8.54 2.34
N ILE A 116 3.68 8.60 1.48
CA ILE A 116 3.54 9.01 0.07
C ILE A 116 2.58 8.07 -0.68
N GLY A 117 2.72 6.76 -0.53
CA GLY A 117 1.79 5.79 -1.11
C GLY A 117 0.34 6.00 -0.67
N MET A 118 0.14 6.28 0.62
CA MET A 118 -1.18 6.57 1.19
C MET A 118 -1.73 7.95 0.78
N ALA A 119 -0.88 8.94 0.53
CA ALA A 119 -1.30 10.24 0.02
C ALA A 119 -1.94 10.14 -1.37
N VAL A 120 -1.44 9.24 -2.21
CA VAL A 120 -2.04 8.93 -3.52
C VAL A 120 -3.43 8.30 -3.35
N ASP A 121 -3.64 7.46 -2.32
CA ASP A 121 -4.93 6.79 -2.05
C ASP A 121 -6.07 7.81 -1.83
N ALA A 122 -5.85 8.85 -1.04
CA ALA A 122 -6.83 9.91 -0.84
C ALA A 122 -7.29 10.55 -2.17
N ASN A 123 -6.34 10.78 -3.09
CA ASN A 123 -6.64 11.33 -4.41
C ASN A 123 -7.42 10.33 -5.29
N VAL A 124 -7.10 9.03 -5.23
CA VAL A 124 -7.85 7.97 -5.94
C VAL A 124 -9.32 7.96 -5.49
N ILE A 125 -9.57 8.14 -4.17
CA ILE A 125 -10.93 8.25 -3.62
C ILE A 125 -11.67 9.44 -4.21
N ILE A 126 -11.07 10.63 -4.17
CA ILE A 126 -11.65 11.88 -4.69
C ILE A 126 -11.97 11.73 -6.18
N PHE A 127 -10.98 11.31 -6.97
CA PHE A 127 -11.15 11.20 -8.42
C PHE A 127 -12.18 10.15 -8.82
N THR A 128 -12.31 9.06 -8.06
CA THR A 128 -13.36 8.06 -8.29
C THR A 128 -14.73 8.66 -8.07
N ARG A 129 -14.94 9.46 -7.01
CA ARG A 129 -16.21 10.13 -6.73
C ARG A 129 -16.53 11.21 -7.77
N ILE A 130 -15.54 11.98 -8.24
CA ILE A 130 -15.71 12.93 -9.33
C ILE A 130 -16.17 12.22 -10.63
N LYS A 131 -15.54 11.09 -10.98
CA LYS A 131 -15.95 10.27 -12.14
C LYS A 131 -17.36 9.70 -12.00
N GLU A 132 -17.77 9.32 -10.81
CA GLU A 132 -19.15 8.88 -10.53
C GLU A 132 -20.15 10.00 -10.80
N GLU A 133 -19.88 11.22 -10.31
CA GLU A 133 -20.72 12.39 -10.52
C GLU A 133 -20.83 12.81 -11.99
N ILE A 134 -19.73 12.76 -12.73
CA ILE A 134 -19.71 13.00 -14.18
C ILE A 134 -20.52 11.92 -14.92
N GLY A 135 -20.40 10.66 -14.48
CA GLY A 135 -21.15 9.53 -15.06
C GLY A 135 -22.67 9.63 -14.89
N VAL A 136 -23.14 10.37 -13.88
CA VAL A 136 -24.58 10.66 -13.65
C VAL A 136 -25.06 11.86 -14.48
N GLY A 137 -24.12 12.57 -15.17
CA GLY A 137 -24.46 13.70 -16.05
C GLY A 137 -24.26 15.08 -15.42
N ASN A 138 -23.63 15.18 -14.26
CA ASN A 138 -23.31 16.46 -13.65
C ASN A 138 -22.18 17.17 -14.42
N SER A 139 -22.22 18.52 -14.47
CA SER A 139 -21.12 19.33 -15.02
C SER A 139 -19.85 19.13 -14.20
N VAL A 140 -18.67 19.32 -14.82
CA VAL A 140 -17.36 19.10 -14.19
C VAL A 140 -17.21 19.88 -12.87
N GLY A 141 -17.56 21.18 -12.85
CA GLY A 141 -17.47 21.99 -11.63
C GLY A 141 -18.37 21.48 -10.50
N LYS A 142 -19.62 21.05 -10.80
CA LYS A 142 -20.50 20.40 -9.81
C LYS A 142 -19.93 19.07 -9.35
N SER A 143 -19.35 18.28 -10.26
CA SER A 143 -18.76 16.99 -9.98
C SER A 143 -17.52 17.10 -9.09
N ILE A 144 -16.67 18.11 -9.29
CA ILE A 144 -15.54 18.39 -8.40
C ILE A 144 -16.06 18.68 -6.99
N LYS A 145 -17.00 19.62 -6.83
CA LYS A 145 -17.54 19.99 -5.51
C LYS A 145 -18.21 18.81 -4.81
N ALA A 146 -19.05 18.06 -5.50
CA ALA A 146 -19.75 16.89 -4.96
C ALA A 146 -18.79 15.74 -4.66
N GLY A 147 -17.80 15.49 -5.51
CA GLY A 147 -16.78 14.46 -5.35
C GLY A 147 -15.97 14.65 -4.08
N TYR A 148 -15.46 15.86 -3.81
CA TYR A 148 -14.77 16.19 -2.57
C TYR A 148 -15.66 16.02 -1.33
N SER A 149 -16.90 16.52 -1.38
CA SER A 149 -17.85 16.39 -0.26
C SER A 149 -18.16 14.93 0.08
N LYS A 150 -18.38 14.09 -0.94
CA LYS A 150 -18.69 12.66 -0.76
C LYS A 150 -17.48 11.83 -0.37
N ALA A 151 -16.27 12.22 -0.80
CA ALA A 151 -15.03 11.53 -0.48
C ALA A 151 -14.53 11.81 0.94
N LEU A 152 -14.84 12.99 1.50
CA LEU A 152 -14.27 13.50 2.75
C LEU A 152 -14.40 12.50 3.91
N SER A 153 -15.58 11.94 4.12
CA SER A 153 -15.84 10.98 5.20
C SER A 153 -14.93 9.75 5.09
N ALA A 154 -14.86 9.14 3.91
CA ALA A 154 -14.06 7.93 3.69
C ALA A 154 -12.56 8.19 3.83
N ILE A 155 -12.09 9.38 3.40
CA ILE A 155 -10.69 9.80 3.54
C ILE A 155 -10.33 10.00 5.01
N LEU A 156 -11.18 10.72 5.76
CA LEU A 156 -10.95 10.94 7.18
C LEU A 156 -10.97 9.62 7.96
N ASP A 157 -11.95 8.76 7.71
CA ASP A 157 -12.08 7.47 8.39
C ASP A 157 -10.84 6.59 8.19
N GLY A 158 -10.35 6.46 6.96
CA GLY A 158 -9.15 5.66 6.65
C GLY A 158 -7.88 6.21 7.29
N ASN A 159 -7.71 7.54 7.29
CA ASN A 159 -6.53 8.17 7.87
C ASN A 159 -6.56 8.17 9.41
N ILE A 160 -7.75 8.36 10.04
CA ILE A 160 -7.90 8.26 11.50
C ILE A 160 -7.53 6.87 11.99
N THR A 161 -7.92 5.81 11.29
CA THR A 161 -7.55 4.43 11.69
C THR A 161 -6.05 4.22 11.64
N THR A 162 -5.37 4.74 10.62
CA THR A 162 -3.91 4.65 10.53
C THR A 162 -3.22 5.52 11.58
N LEU A 163 -3.78 6.71 11.91
CA LEU A 163 -3.30 7.54 13.02
C LEU A 163 -3.46 6.86 14.38
N ILE A 164 -4.56 6.10 14.60
CA ILE A 164 -4.72 5.28 15.82
C ILE A 164 -3.60 4.24 15.91
N ALA A 165 -3.29 3.54 14.83
CA ALA A 165 -2.19 2.58 14.79
C ALA A 165 -0.83 3.25 15.07
N ALA A 166 -0.57 4.41 14.44
CA ALA A 166 0.63 5.19 14.68
C ALA A 166 0.73 5.69 16.13
N ALA A 167 -0.38 6.15 16.72
CA ALA A 167 -0.42 6.57 18.13
C ALA A 167 -0.10 5.41 19.10
N VAL A 168 -0.65 4.24 18.86
CA VAL A 168 -0.34 3.04 19.66
C VAL A 168 1.13 2.66 19.52
N LEU A 169 1.69 2.72 18.30
CA LEU A 169 3.10 2.49 18.04
C LEU A 169 3.99 3.50 18.76
N TYR A 170 3.62 4.78 18.76
CA TYR A 170 4.37 5.82 19.45
C TYR A 170 4.38 5.62 20.97
N LEU A 171 3.22 5.27 21.54
CA LEU A 171 3.07 5.11 22.99
C LEU A 171 3.75 3.83 23.52
N ARG A 172 3.76 2.75 22.76
CA ARG A 172 4.26 1.43 23.18
C ARG A 172 5.54 1.00 22.48
N GLY A 173 5.89 1.61 21.37
CA GLY A 173 7.14 1.33 20.66
C GLY A 173 8.36 1.88 21.38
N SER A 174 9.50 1.32 21.08
CA SER A 174 10.82 1.77 21.58
C SER A 174 11.71 2.23 20.41
N GLY A 175 12.67 3.11 20.69
CA GLY A 175 13.74 3.49 19.76
C GLY A 175 13.26 3.78 18.33
N THR A 176 13.70 2.96 17.41
CA THR A 176 13.44 3.10 15.96
C THR A 176 11.95 3.03 15.58
N VAL A 177 11.13 2.30 16.35
CA VAL A 177 9.69 2.18 16.09
C VAL A 177 8.95 3.48 16.39
N LYS A 178 9.37 4.24 17.40
CA LYS A 178 8.81 5.57 17.68
C LYS A 178 9.09 6.54 16.52
N GLY A 179 10.32 6.51 15.97
CA GLY A 179 10.67 7.30 14.80
C GLY A 179 9.75 7.01 13.62
N PHE A 180 9.52 5.73 13.32
CA PHE A 180 8.57 5.29 12.29
C PHE A 180 7.15 5.80 12.56
N ALA A 181 6.65 5.64 13.79
CA ALA A 181 5.29 6.08 14.15
C ALA A 181 5.11 7.60 13.99
N THR A 182 6.13 8.38 14.35
CA THR A 182 6.11 9.84 14.23
C THR A 182 6.11 10.28 12.78
N THR A 183 7.02 9.72 11.95
CA THR A 183 7.08 10.06 10.52
C THR A 183 5.80 9.66 9.80
N LEU A 184 5.26 8.48 10.09
CA LEU A 184 3.99 8.02 9.55
C LEU A 184 2.83 8.95 9.93
N ALA A 185 2.74 9.36 11.20
CA ALA A 185 1.67 10.26 11.67
C ALA A 185 1.76 11.63 11.00
N ILE A 186 2.95 12.23 10.92
CA ILE A 186 3.19 13.52 10.23
C ILE A 186 2.82 13.38 8.76
N GLY A 187 3.28 12.34 8.08
CA GLY A 187 2.99 12.08 6.67
C GLY A 187 1.48 11.95 6.40
N ILE A 188 0.73 11.27 7.28
CA ILE A 188 -0.73 11.16 7.15
C ILE A 188 -1.40 12.53 7.28
N VAL A 189 -1.01 13.37 8.24
CA VAL A 189 -1.57 14.71 8.40
C VAL A 189 -1.28 15.57 7.17
N ILE A 190 -0.06 15.53 6.65
CA ILE A 190 0.32 16.25 5.44
C ILE A 190 -0.47 15.73 4.24
N SER A 191 -0.66 14.41 4.12
CA SER A 191 -1.44 13.80 3.03
C SER A 191 -2.88 14.29 3.01
N LEU A 192 -3.50 14.47 4.18
CA LEU A 192 -4.82 15.06 4.31
C LEU A 192 -4.85 16.51 3.82
N ILE A 193 -3.88 17.32 4.25
CA ILE A 193 -3.77 18.73 3.84
C ILE A 193 -3.58 18.82 2.32
N THR A 194 -2.63 18.07 1.77
CA THR A 194 -2.33 18.11 0.34
C THR A 194 -3.49 17.60 -0.51
N ALA A 195 -4.14 16.51 -0.14
CA ALA A 195 -5.28 15.96 -0.88
C ALA A 195 -6.52 16.86 -0.82
N LEU A 196 -6.86 17.40 0.36
CA LEU A 196 -8.10 18.16 0.56
C LEU A 196 -8.00 19.62 0.11
N TYR A 197 -6.82 20.24 0.23
CA TYR A 197 -6.63 21.65 -0.08
C TYR A 197 -5.80 21.88 -1.34
N VAL A 198 -4.60 21.34 -1.43
CA VAL A 198 -3.69 21.61 -2.55
C VAL A 198 -4.21 20.98 -3.84
N THR A 199 -4.53 19.70 -3.84
CA THR A 199 -5.08 19.01 -5.03
C THR A 199 -6.42 19.60 -5.45
N ARG A 200 -7.25 20.02 -4.48
CA ARG A 200 -8.51 20.70 -4.77
C ARG A 200 -8.31 22.05 -5.46
N ALA A 201 -7.36 22.87 -4.96
CA ALA A 201 -7.03 24.15 -5.55
C ALA A 201 -6.49 24.00 -6.98
N LEU A 202 -5.61 23.01 -7.21
CA LEU A 202 -5.07 22.69 -8.53
C LEU A 202 -6.18 22.26 -9.51
N LEU A 203 -7.06 21.33 -9.10
CA LEU A 203 -8.19 20.90 -9.94
C LEU A 203 -9.15 22.04 -10.28
N TRP A 204 -9.41 22.92 -9.31
CA TRP A 204 -10.26 24.07 -9.53
C TRP A 204 -9.60 25.10 -10.44
N GLY A 205 -8.28 25.31 -10.31
CA GLY A 205 -7.47 26.12 -11.21
C GLY A 205 -7.53 25.60 -12.65
N PHE A 206 -7.33 24.31 -12.88
CA PHE A 206 -7.45 23.70 -14.22
C PHE A 206 -8.85 23.86 -14.81
N TYR A 207 -9.89 23.68 -14.00
CA TYR A 207 -11.27 23.93 -14.43
C TYR A 207 -11.48 25.39 -14.86
N GLN A 208 -10.96 26.36 -14.10
CA GLN A 208 -11.06 27.79 -14.45
C GLN A 208 -10.24 28.18 -15.69
N MET A 209 -9.16 27.46 -15.97
CA MET A 209 -8.35 27.62 -17.19
C MET A 209 -9.02 27.04 -18.46
N GLY A 210 -10.30 26.61 -18.37
CA GLY A 210 -11.07 26.07 -19.50
C GLY A 210 -10.93 24.57 -19.74
N LEU A 211 -10.29 23.82 -18.83
CA LEU A 211 -10.24 22.36 -18.88
C LEU A 211 -11.53 21.76 -18.29
N ASP A 212 -12.67 22.13 -18.85
CA ASP A 212 -14.01 21.75 -18.36
C ASP A 212 -14.64 20.57 -19.13
N ASN A 213 -13.92 20.01 -20.10
CA ASN A 213 -14.41 18.87 -20.88
C ASN A 213 -14.52 17.60 -20.03
N PRO A 214 -15.72 16.99 -19.86
CA PRO A 214 -15.90 15.77 -19.06
C PRO A 214 -15.03 14.60 -19.49
N LYS A 215 -14.63 14.52 -20.77
CA LYS A 215 -13.76 13.45 -21.28
C LYS A 215 -12.37 13.48 -20.65
N LEU A 216 -11.86 14.65 -20.23
CA LEU A 216 -10.56 14.79 -19.56
C LEU A 216 -10.56 14.16 -18.15
N TYR A 217 -11.71 14.19 -17.49
CA TYR A 217 -11.87 13.65 -16.13
C TYR A 217 -12.29 12.18 -16.13
N GLY A 218 -12.80 11.68 -17.29
CA GLY A 218 -13.31 10.34 -17.45
C GLY A 218 -14.69 10.15 -16.80
N SER A 219 -15.39 9.11 -17.21
CA SER A 219 -16.68 8.72 -16.62
C SER A 219 -16.62 7.26 -16.14
N LYS A 220 -17.29 6.96 -15.04
CA LYS A 220 -17.38 5.59 -14.53
C LYS A 220 -18.51 4.85 -15.22
N LYS A 221 -18.21 3.76 -15.90
CA LYS A 221 -19.22 2.82 -16.42
C LYS A 221 -19.81 2.03 -15.25
N LYS A 222 -21.09 1.62 -15.36
CA LYS A 222 -21.70 0.70 -14.39
C LYS A 222 -20.88 -0.58 -14.30
N ALA A 223 -20.42 -0.92 -13.11
CA ALA A 223 -19.70 -2.17 -12.87
C ALA A 223 -20.65 -3.37 -13.02
N LYS A 224 -20.17 -4.45 -13.61
CA LYS A 224 -20.90 -5.72 -13.62
C LYS A 224 -20.86 -6.30 -12.20
N THR A 225 -22.01 -6.68 -11.67
CA THR A 225 -22.09 -7.29 -10.34
C THR A 225 -21.46 -8.69 -10.36
N ILE A 226 -20.51 -8.92 -9.45
CA ILE A 226 -19.84 -10.21 -9.23
C ILE A 226 -20.40 -10.82 -7.95
N ASP A 227 -20.61 -12.12 -7.93
CA ASP A 227 -21.20 -12.83 -6.78
C ASP A 227 -20.13 -13.23 -5.75
N PHE A 228 -19.70 -12.27 -4.93
CA PHE A 228 -18.75 -12.48 -3.82
C PHE A 228 -19.36 -13.30 -2.68
N ILE A 229 -20.68 -13.22 -2.48
CA ILE A 229 -21.38 -14.01 -1.46
C ILE A 229 -21.31 -15.51 -1.79
N LYS A 230 -21.36 -15.89 -3.07
CA LYS A 230 -21.13 -17.27 -3.49
C LYS A 230 -19.65 -17.64 -3.38
N PHE A 231 -18.76 -16.73 -3.77
CA PHE A 231 -17.32 -16.93 -3.77
C PHE A 231 -16.74 -17.15 -2.34
N ARG A 232 -17.40 -16.67 -1.28
CA ARG A 232 -16.96 -16.88 0.12
C ARG A 232 -16.76 -18.36 0.49
N LYS A 233 -17.51 -19.28 -0.17
CA LYS A 233 -17.36 -20.74 0.03
C LYS A 233 -15.97 -21.26 -0.37
N ILE A 234 -15.25 -20.52 -1.22
CA ILE A 234 -13.87 -20.79 -1.61
C ILE A 234 -12.92 -19.91 -0.80
N ALA A 235 -13.24 -18.62 -0.65
CA ALA A 235 -12.37 -17.67 0.03
C ALA A 235 -12.10 -18.04 1.50
N TYR A 236 -13.12 -18.43 2.27
CA TYR A 236 -12.94 -18.83 3.67
C TYR A 236 -12.06 -20.07 3.86
N PRO A 237 -12.26 -21.18 3.14
CA PRO A 237 -11.37 -22.35 3.23
C PRO A 237 -9.93 -22.04 2.78
N VAL A 238 -9.74 -21.26 1.72
CA VAL A 238 -8.39 -20.85 1.27
C VAL A 238 -7.67 -20.05 2.34
N SER A 239 -8.33 -19.05 2.90
CA SER A 239 -7.76 -18.23 4.00
C SER A 239 -7.47 -19.08 5.24
N LEU A 240 -8.39 -19.98 5.61
CA LEU A 240 -8.20 -20.88 6.74
C LEU A 240 -7.02 -21.85 6.50
N ALA A 241 -6.88 -22.37 5.29
CA ALA A 241 -5.78 -23.26 4.94
C ALA A 241 -4.41 -22.56 5.07
N ILE A 242 -4.31 -21.30 4.63
CA ILE A 242 -3.09 -20.49 4.79
C ILE A 242 -2.76 -20.30 6.28
N ILE A 243 -3.75 -19.95 7.11
CA ILE A 243 -3.56 -19.74 8.55
C ILE A 243 -3.16 -21.06 9.23
N VAL A 244 -3.81 -22.19 8.90
CA VAL A 244 -3.48 -23.50 9.43
C VAL A 244 -2.05 -23.92 9.05
N ALA A 245 -1.62 -23.64 7.80
CA ALA A 245 -0.24 -23.85 7.38
C ALA A 245 0.75 -23.06 8.26
N GLY A 246 0.39 -21.83 8.66
CA GLY A 246 1.19 -21.02 9.60
C GLY A 246 1.37 -21.71 10.96
N PHE A 247 0.31 -22.23 11.54
CA PHE A 247 0.40 -22.99 12.79
C PHE A 247 1.23 -24.28 12.64
N ILE A 248 1.13 -24.97 11.49
CA ILE A 248 1.97 -26.14 11.20
C ILE A 248 3.44 -25.72 11.11
N PHE A 249 3.79 -24.64 10.41
CA PHE A 249 5.17 -24.12 10.35
C PHE A 249 5.69 -23.74 11.73
N MET A 250 4.89 -23.08 12.57
CA MET A 250 5.27 -22.77 13.96
C MET A 250 5.54 -24.07 14.76
N GLY A 251 4.71 -25.09 14.60
CA GLY A 251 4.90 -26.40 15.24
C GLY A 251 6.19 -27.09 14.79
N ILE A 252 6.47 -27.13 13.48
CA ILE A 252 7.71 -27.69 12.92
C ILE A 252 8.92 -26.92 13.44
N ASN A 253 8.89 -25.59 13.40
CA ASN A 253 9.98 -24.75 13.90
C ASN A 253 10.26 -25.00 15.39
N LYS A 254 9.20 -25.12 16.19
CA LYS A 254 9.36 -25.41 17.63
C LYS A 254 9.99 -26.77 17.87
N ALA A 255 9.60 -27.78 17.11
CA ALA A 255 10.10 -29.16 17.24
C ALA A 255 11.56 -29.28 16.74
N SER A 256 11.90 -28.62 15.62
CA SER A 256 13.22 -28.77 14.98
C SER A 256 14.26 -27.78 15.46
N LEU A 257 13.84 -26.53 15.82
CA LEU A 257 14.74 -25.41 16.13
C LEU A 257 14.56 -24.85 17.55
N GLY A 258 13.64 -25.41 18.34
CA GLY A 258 13.37 -24.97 19.70
C GLY A 258 12.54 -23.68 19.82
N ASN A 259 12.39 -22.88 18.76
CA ASN A 259 11.70 -21.60 18.75
C ASN A 259 10.60 -21.57 17.69
N LEU A 260 9.44 -20.93 18.01
CA LEU A 260 8.32 -20.76 17.08
C LEU A 260 8.71 -19.88 15.87
N PHE A 261 9.50 -18.83 16.12
CA PHE A 261 9.94 -17.83 15.15
C PHE A 261 11.46 -17.67 15.17
N ASN A 262 11.98 -17.03 14.16
CA ASN A 262 13.34 -16.53 14.14
C ASN A 262 13.36 -15.16 14.84
N TYR A 263 13.62 -15.14 16.15
CA TYR A 263 13.66 -13.89 16.91
C TYR A 263 14.90 -13.09 16.60
N ASP A 264 14.71 -11.79 16.38
CA ASP A 264 15.80 -10.83 16.26
C ASP A 264 16.36 -10.45 17.64
N LEU A 265 17.45 -9.69 17.67
CA LEU A 265 18.14 -9.27 18.89
C LEU A 265 17.18 -8.56 19.87
N ASP A 266 16.31 -7.70 19.35
CA ASP A 266 15.28 -7.01 20.13
C ASP A 266 14.44 -7.96 20.99
N PHE A 267 14.16 -9.15 20.46
CA PHE A 267 13.30 -10.13 21.13
C PHE A 267 14.07 -11.32 21.71
N SER A 268 15.25 -11.65 21.21
CA SER A 268 16.09 -12.71 21.80
C SER A 268 16.90 -12.22 22.99
N GLY A 269 17.30 -10.95 22.96
CA GLY A 269 18.35 -10.41 23.80
C GLY A 269 19.73 -10.94 23.35
N GLY A 270 20.79 -10.39 23.92
CA GLY A 270 22.16 -10.79 23.58
C GLY A 270 22.96 -9.65 22.93
N SER A 271 23.98 -10.03 22.17
CA SER A 271 24.81 -9.13 21.39
C SER A 271 24.74 -9.51 19.92
N SER A 272 24.61 -8.51 19.06
CA SER A 272 24.77 -8.62 17.62
C SER A 272 26.01 -7.84 17.19
N THR A 273 26.99 -8.53 16.66
CA THR A 273 28.22 -7.93 16.14
C THR A 273 28.20 -7.97 14.63
N ASN A 274 28.22 -6.80 13.99
CA ASN A 274 28.32 -6.64 12.55
C ASN A 274 29.78 -6.37 12.20
N ILE A 275 30.31 -7.16 11.26
CA ILE A 275 31.69 -7.09 10.81
C ILE A 275 31.70 -6.96 9.30
N THR A 276 32.30 -5.91 8.77
CA THR A 276 32.52 -5.77 7.32
C THR A 276 33.93 -6.25 6.97
N PHE A 277 34.01 -7.45 6.43
CA PHE A 277 35.30 -8.05 6.03
C PHE A 277 35.85 -7.41 4.74
N ASN A 278 37.18 -7.44 4.59
CA ASN A 278 37.84 -6.96 3.37
C ASN A 278 37.59 -7.89 2.17
N GLU A 279 37.29 -9.17 2.44
CA GLU A 279 37.00 -10.20 1.43
C GLU A 279 35.62 -10.79 1.62
N ASN A 280 35.10 -11.37 0.53
CA ASN A 280 33.79 -12.02 0.56
C ASN A 280 33.89 -13.42 1.17
N MET A 281 33.55 -13.59 2.45
CA MET A 281 33.56 -14.87 3.15
C MET A 281 32.29 -15.68 2.89
N THR A 282 32.44 -17.00 2.75
CA THR A 282 31.29 -17.92 2.72
C THR A 282 30.79 -18.20 4.15
N LEU A 283 29.56 -18.71 4.30
CA LEU A 283 29.06 -19.12 5.62
C LEU A 283 29.93 -20.21 6.25
N GLU A 284 30.48 -21.11 5.44
CA GLU A 284 31.40 -22.17 5.89
C GLU A 284 32.73 -21.57 6.41
N ASP A 285 33.28 -20.55 5.75
CA ASP A 285 34.46 -19.83 6.24
C ASP A 285 34.18 -19.10 7.57
N ILE A 286 32.99 -18.50 7.69
CA ILE A 286 32.60 -17.80 8.91
C ILE A 286 32.48 -18.78 10.07
N ASP A 287 31.82 -19.91 9.87
CA ASP A 287 31.65 -20.95 10.89
C ASP A 287 33.00 -21.61 11.26
N ALA A 288 33.93 -21.76 10.31
CA ALA A 288 35.21 -22.37 10.53
C ALA A 288 36.25 -21.43 11.18
N LYS A 289 36.24 -20.13 10.79
CA LYS A 289 37.31 -19.19 11.16
C LYS A 289 36.87 -18.11 12.16
N VAL A 290 35.63 -17.61 12.04
CA VAL A 290 35.13 -16.49 12.84
C VAL A 290 34.36 -16.97 14.08
N ALA A 291 33.47 -17.93 13.94
CA ALA A 291 32.66 -18.43 15.05
C ALA A 291 33.50 -19.01 16.22
N PRO A 292 34.67 -19.65 16.00
CA PRO A 292 35.54 -20.08 17.10
C PRO A 292 36.04 -18.92 17.96
N ILE A 293 36.37 -17.76 17.38
CA ILE A 293 36.81 -16.57 18.12
C ILE A 293 35.70 -16.08 19.04
N PHE A 294 34.46 -16.01 18.54
CA PHE A 294 33.30 -15.67 19.38
C PHE A 294 33.10 -16.67 20.51
N LYS A 295 33.26 -17.98 20.27
CA LYS A 295 33.15 -19.01 21.29
C LYS A 295 34.25 -18.89 22.35
N GLU A 296 35.47 -18.58 21.93
CA GLU A 296 36.61 -18.36 22.85
C GLU A 296 36.33 -17.17 23.78
N VAL A 297 35.96 -16.00 23.20
CA VAL A 297 35.68 -14.78 23.97
C VAL A 297 34.49 -14.97 24.90
N THR A 298 33.49 -15.76 24.51
CA THR A 298 32.30 -16.00 25.31
C THR A 298 32.42 -17.14 26.30
N GLY A 299 33.59 -17.75 26.46
CA GLY A 299 33.85 -18.84 27.41
C GLY A 299 33.33 -20.21 26.97
N GLY A 300 33.18 -20.46 25.68
CA GLY A 300 32.91 -21.78 25.08
C GLY A 300 31.46 -22.26 25.07
N ASN A 301 30.58 -21.69 25.91
CA ASN A 301 29.19 -22.15 26.09
C ASN A 301 28.14 -21.34 25.36
N ALA A 302 28.52 -20.34 24.55
CA ALA A 302 27.57 -19.50 23.88
C ALA A 302 27.15 -20.09 22.53
N SER A 303 25.85 -20.07 22.27
CA SER A 303 25.32 -20.27 20.92
C SER A 303 25.73 -19.09 20.04
N VAL A 304 26.52 -19.37 19.00
CA VAL A 304 26.96 -18.38 18.00
C VAL A 304 26.13 -18.63 16.75
N GLN A 305 25.39 -17.61 16.32
CA GLN A 305 24.61 -17.66 15.09
C GLN A 305 25.20 -16.65 14.10
N ALA A 306 25.75 -17.15 13.02
CA ALA A 306 26.31 -16.34 11.96
C ALA A 306 25.29 -16.17 10.81
N SER A 307 25.20 -14.98 10.26
CA SER A 307 24.40 -14.64 9.10
C SER A 307 25.19 -13.72 8.19
N LYS A 308 25.06 -13.89 6.88
CA LYS A 308 25.69 -13.04 5.90
C LYS A 308 24.67 -12.13 5.24
N VAL A 309 25.04 -10.86 5.06
CA VAL A 309 24.22 -9.91 4.30
C VAL A 309 24.42 -10.15 2.81
N ALA A 310 23.37 -10.53 2.10
CA ALA A 310 23.44 -10.88 0.69
C ALA A 310 23.95 -9.70 -0.17
N GLY A 311 24.96 -9.95 -1.01
CA GLY A 311 25.54 -8.96 -1.92
C GLY A 311 26.56 -8.02 -1.27
N THR A 312 26.95 -8.27 -0.01
CA THR A 312 27.95 -7.49 0.71
C THR A 312 29.00 -8.39 1.36
N ASN A 313 30.06 -7.78 1.90
CA ASN A 313 31.05 -8.46 2.74
C ASN A 313 30.71 -8.38 4.24
N GLU A 314 29.49 -7.95 4.56
CA GLU A 314 29.01 -7.79 5.93
C GLU A 314 28.50 -9.12 6.49
N VAL A 315 28.95 -9.44 7.70
CA VAL A 315 28.57 -10.63 8.46
C VAL A 315 28.02 -10.18 9.81
N ILE A 316 26.88 -10.72 10.18
CA ILE A 316 26.19 -10.46 11.45
C ILE A 316 26.33 -11.70 12.32
N ILE A 317 26.92 -11.56 13.51
CA ILE A 317 27.10 -12.65 14.46
C ILE A 317 26.34 -12.33 15.76
N LYS A 318 25.40 -13.19 16.09
CA LYS A 318 24.59 -13.09 17.33
C LYS A 318 25.10 -14.05 18.39
N THR A 319 25.27 -13.52 19.61
CA THR A 319 25.74 -14.27 20.79
C THR A 319 24.96 -13.85 22.04
N ARG A 320 25.26 -14.44 23.17
CA ARG A 320 24.86 -13.86 24.45
C ARG A 320 25.38 -12.43 24.62
N THR A 321 24.83 -11.71 25.59
CA THR A 321 25.32 -10.36 25.90
C THR A 321 26.81 -10.37 26.22
N LEU A 322 27.59 -9.55 25.55
CA LEU A 322 29.04 -9.36 25.75
C LEU A 322 29.28 -8.22 26.72
N SER A 323 30.24 -8.42 27.65
CA SER A 323 30.73 -7.34 28.50
C SER A 323 31.59 -6.34 27.69
N THR A 324 31.96 -5.23 28.31
CA THR A 324 32.82 -4.22 27.65
C THR A 324 34.21 -4.78 27.37
N GLU A 325 34.74 -5.60 28.28
CA GLU A 325 36.02 -6.27 28.16
C GLU A 325 36.00 -7.31 27.04
N GLU A 326 34.96 -8.16 27.01
CA GLU A 326 34.77 -9.17 25.97
C GLU A 326 34.63 -8.53 24.58
N ARG A 327 33.99 -7.38 24.47
CA ARG A 327 33.88 -6.64 23.17
C ARG A 327 35.24 -6.14 22.72
N LYS A 328 36.05 -5.58 23.62
CA LYS A 328 37.39 -5.10 23.26
C LYS A 328 38.28 -6.27 22.81
N ASP A 329 38.31 -7.38 23.56
CA ASP A 329 39.06 -8.59 23.21
C ASP A 329 38.58 -9.13 21.83
N LEU A 330 37.29 -9.16 21.61
CA LEU A 330 36.71 -9.58 20.33
C LEU A 330 37.15 -8.68 19.16
N TYR A 331 37.09 -7.36 19.32
CA TYR A 331 37.49 -6.41 18.26
C TYR A 331 38.96 -6.58 17.92
N GLN A 332 39.81 -6.68 18.93
CA GLN A 332 41.24 -6.89 18.74
C GLN A 332 41.52 -8.22 18.02
N LYS A 333 40.91 -9.33 18.47
CA LYS A 333 41.08 -10.63 17.82
C LYS A 333 40.59 -10.67 16.38
N ILE A 334 39.49 -9.99 16.06
CA ILE A 334 39.00 -9.89 14.67
C ILE A 334 39.94 -9.02 13.83
N ALA A 335 40.41 -7.89 14.35
CA ALA A 335 41.38 -7.05 13.67
C ALA A 335 42.70 -7.81 13.39
N ASP A 336 43.24 -8.49 14.39
CA ASP A 336 44.49 -9.23 14.28
C ASP A 336 44.41 -10.43 13.31
N ASN A 337 43.30 -11.17 13.29
CA ASN A 337 43.17 -12.38 12.45
C ASN A 337 42.71 -12.08 11.01
N PHE A 338 41.96 -11.00 10.77
CA PHE A 338 41.35 -10.72 9.46
C PHE A 338 41.76 -9.36 8.86
N GLY A 339 42.58 -8.58 9.57
CA GLY A 339 43.00 -7.25 9.10
C GLY A 339 41.83 -6.27 8.92
N VAL A 340 40.76 -6.44 9.74
CA VAL A 340 39.57 -5.59 9.72
C VAL A 340 39.80 -4.42 10.65
N ASP A 341 39.60 -3.19 10.16
CA ASP A 341 39.68 -1.99 10.99
C ASP A 341 38.54 -1.99 12.05
N GLU A 342 38.82 -1.50 13.24
CA GLU A 342 37.84 -1.50 14.37
C GLU A 342 36.57 -0.69 14.04
N ASP A 343 36.67 0.33 13.20
CA ASP A 343 35.55 1.14 12.73
C ASP A 343 34.56 0.37 11.85
N LYS A 344 34.99 -0.77 11.30
CA LYS A 344 34.15 -1.70 10.53
C LYS A 344 33.49 -2.78 11.39
N ILE A 345 33.68 -2.73 12.71
CA ILE A 345 33.09 -3.66 13.67
C ILE A 345 32.14 -2.87 14.59
N THR A 346 30.88 -3.22 14.57
CA THR A 346 29.88 -2.61 15.45
C THR A 346 29.17 -3.67 16.26
N THR A 347 28.94 -3.43 17.56
CA THR A 347 28.22 -4.37 18.43
C THR A 347 27.09 -3.67 19.14
N GLU A 348 25.90 -4.22 19.00
CA GLU A 348 24.69 -3.84 19.72
C GLU A 348 24.42 -4.86 20.82
N ASN A 349 24.10 -4.38 22.04
CA ASN A 349 23.76 -5.21 23.18
C ASN A 349 22.34 -4.91 23.66
N ILE A 350 21.52 -5.95 23.82
CA ILE A 350 20.20 -5.84 24.42
C ILE A 350 20.09 -6.84 25.57
N SER A 351 19.81 -6.34 26.77
CA SER A 351 19.62 -7.22 27.93
C SER A 351 18.35 -8.04 27.82
N GLY A 352 18.34 -9.25 28.39
CA GLY A 352 17.15 -10.09 28.37
C GLY A 352 15.94 -9.47 29.07
N ALA A 353 16.13 -8.58 30.05
CA ALA A 353 15.05 -7.85 30.71
C ALA A 353 14.37 -6.89 29.72
N VAL A 354 15.16 -6.11 28.95
CA VAL A 354 14.66 -5.18 27.93
C VAL A 354 13.95 -5.96 26.81
N SER A 355 14.54 -7.07 26.35
CA SER A 355 13.95 -7.93 25.32
C SER A 355 12.59 -8.49 25.75
N ASN A 356 12.45 -8.97 27.00
CA ASN A 356 11.18 -9.46 27.51
C ASN A 356 10.13 -8.34 27.63
N GLN A 357 10.56 -7.14 28.03
CA GLN A 357 9.68 -5.97 28.06
C GLN A 357 9.19 -5.63 26.65
N MET A 358 10.07 -5.61 25.64
CA MET A 358 9.70 -5.32 24.24
C MET A 358 8.70 -6.35 23.68
N LYS A 359 8.84 -7.64 24.01
CA LYS A 359 7.84 -8.67 23.66
C LYS A 359 6.47 -8.38 24.27
N ALA A 360 6.45 -8.05 25.57
CA ALA A 360 5.21 -7.73 26.25
C ALA A 360 4.55 -6.49 25.67
N ASP A 361 5.33 -5.43 25.43
CA ASP A 361 4.83 -4.19 24.81
C ASP A 361 4.28 -4.42 23.39
N ALA A 362 4.88 -5.33 22.62
CA ALA A 362 4.39 -5.75 21.31
C ALA A 362 2.98 -6.35 21.39
N VAL A 363 2.77 -7.29 22.32
CA VAL A 363 1.47 -7.95 22.53
C VAL A 363 0.43 -6.94 23.02
N TYR A 364 0.79 -6.09 23.98
CA TYR A 364 -0.11 -5.04 24.47
C TYR A 364 -0.47 -4.04 23.38
N ALA A 365 0.51 -3.59 22.58
CA ALA A 365 0.26 -2.68 21.47
C ALA A 365 -0.74 -3.27 20.46
N PHE A 366 -0.58 -4.55 20.10
CA PHE A 366 -1.49 -5.24 19.19
C PHE A 366 -2.92 -5.31 19.75
N ILE A 367 -3.07 -5.73 21.02
CA ILE A 367 -4.39 -5.83 21.67
C ILE A 367 -5.05 -4.45 21.78
N ILE A 368 -4.31 -3.43 22.21
CA ILE A 368 -4.83 -2.05 22.31
C ILE A 368 -5.27 -1.54 20.93
N ALA A 369 -4.47 -1.75 19.90
CA ALA A 369 -4.84 -1.35 18.54
C ALA A 369 -6.15 -2.00 18.08
N ILE A 370 -6.30 -3.31 18.26
CA ILE A 370 -7.52 -4.04 17.90
C ILE A 370 -8.74 -3.49 18.67
N ILE A 371 -8.60 -3.23 19.97
CA ILE A 371 -9.70 -2.67 20.79
C ILE A 371 -10.06 -1.26 20.31
N CYS A 372 -9.07 -0.40 20.10
CA CYS A 372 -9.30 0.97 19.60
C CYS A 372 -9.99 0.96 18.22
N MET A 373 -9.57 0.05 17.31
CA MET A 373 -10.19 -0.11 16.01
C MET A 373 -11.65 -0.60 16.13
N LEU A 374 -11.90 -1.59 16.99
CA LEU A 374 -13.25 -2.08 17.25
C LEU A 374 -14.19 -0.95 17.74
N ILE A 375 -13.71 -0.18 18.73
CA ILE A 375 -14.48 0.96 19.28
C ILE A 375 -14.71 2.01 18.20
N TYR A 376 -13.66 2.39 17.45
CA TYR A 376 -13.76 3.39 16.39
C TYR A 376 -14.81 3.01 15.34
N ILE A 377 -14.74 1.77 14.83
CA ILE A 377 -15.65 1.31 13.79
C ILE A 377 -17.08 1.18 14.34
N TRP A 378 -17.22 0.70 15.58
CA TRP A 378 -18.55 0.61 16.22
C TRP A 378 -19.20 2.00 16.35
N VAL A 379 -18.46 2.99 16.82
CA VAL A 379 -18.96 4.38 16.93
C VAL A 379 -19.29 4.95 15.55
N ARG A 380 -18.42 4.69 14.56
CA ARG A 380 -18.53 5.23 13.20
C ARG A 380 -19.73 4.66 12.44
N PHE A 381 -19.95 3.37 12.50
CA PHE A 381 -21.02 2.69 11.76
C PHE A 381 -22.27 2.44 12.61
N ARG A 382 -22.20 2.59 13.93
CA ARG A 382 -23.28 2.34 14.89
C ARG A 382 -23.92 0.96 14.76
N ASP A 383 -23.15 -0.02 14.27
CA ASP A 383 -23.55 -1.42 14.13
C ASP A 383 -22.35 -2.32 14.48
N ILE A 384 -22.51 -3.11 15.56
CA ILE A 384 -21.46 -4.02 16.05
C ILE A 384 -21.08 -5.10 15.01
N LYS A 385 -21.95 -5.41 14.05
CA LYS A 385 -21.68 -6.39 13.00
C LYS A 385 -20.62 -5.90 12.02
N PHE A 386 -20.64 -4.59 11.68
CA PHE A 386 -19.57 -3.98 10.89
C PHE A 386 -18.25 -4.03 11.65
N ALA A 387 -18.24 -3.65 12.93
CA ALA A 387 -17.05 -3.67 13.77
C ALA A 387 -16.49 -5.10 13.93
N GLY A 388 -17.33 -6.08 14.22
CA GLY A 388 -16.92 -7.48 14.35
C GLY A 388 -16.35 -8.07 13.05
N ALA A 389 -17.00 -7.81 11.91
CA ALA A 389 -16.51 -8.27 10.60
C ALA A 389 -15.18 -7.62 10.22
N SER A 390 -14.99 -6.32 10.50
CA SER A 390 -13.72 -5.61 10.28
C SER A 390 -12.59 -6.20 11.12
N VAL A 391 -12.83 -6.38 12.42
CA VAL A 391 -11.80 -6.91 13.33
C VAL A 391 -11.40 -8.34 12.94
N LEU A 392 -12.34 -9.19 12.57
CA LEU A 392 -12.02 -10.53 12.08
C LEU A 392 -11.20 -10.51 10.79
N ALA A 393 -11.50 -9.58 9.87
CA ALA A 393 -10.69 -9.40 8.67
C ALA A 393 -9.27 -8.91 9.01
N LEU A 394 -9.12 -7.99 9.97
CA LEU A 394 -7.80 -7.55 10.45
C LEU A 394 -6.99 -8.68 11.10
N VAL A 395 -7.62 -9.46 11.96
CA VAL A 395 -6.99 -10.62 12.62
C VAL A 395 -6.55 -11.63 11.54
N HIS A 396 -7.38 -11.87 10.54
CA HIS A 396 -7.01 -12.69 9.38
C HIS A 396 -5.74 -12.16 8.70
N ASP A 397 -5.64 -10.87 8.39
CA ASP A 397 -4.50 -10.29 7.68
C ASP A 397 -3.21 -10.39 8.51
N CYS A 398 -3.31 -10.17 9.81
CA CYS A 398 -2.20 -10.39 10.74
C CYS A 398 -1.77 -11.86 10.78
N LEU A 399 -2.71 -12.81 10.86
CA LEU A 399 -2.41 -14.24 10.91
C LEU A 399 -1.79 -14.73 9.59
N VAL A 400 -2.25 -14.24 8.44
CA VAL A 400 -1.63 -14.51 7.14
C VAL A 400 -0.19 -13.99 7.13
N THR A 401 0.05 -12.77 7.56
CA THR A 401 1.41 -12.20 7.64
C THR A 401 2.30 -13.03 8.59
N ILE A 402 1.79 -13.41 9.76
CA ILE A 402 2.48 -14.27 10.73
C ILE A 402 2.81 -15.65 10.12
N THR A 403 1.95 -16.19 9.25
CA THR A 403 2.21 -17.42 8.51
C THR A 403 3.50 -17.31 7.68
N PHE A 404 3.68 -16.19 6.97
CA PHE A 404 4.90 -15.96 6.19
C PHE A 404 6.14 -15.76 7.07
N TYR A 405 6.01 -15.09 8.22
CA TYR A 405 7.09 -15.00 9.20
C TYR A 405 7.54 -16.39 9.70
N ALA A 406 6.60 -17.26 9.99
CA ALA A 406 6.90 -18.62 10.45
C ALA A 406 7.47 -19.50 9.32
N GLY A 407 6.89 -19.43 8.11
CA GLY A 407 7.25 -20.28 6.97
C GLY A 407 8.59 -19.89 6.33
N LEU A 408 8.83 -18.59 6.15
CA LEU A 408 10.05 -18.06 5.51
C LEU A 408 11.14 -17.71 6.53
N ARG A 409 10.88 -17.91 7.82
CA ARG A 409 11.85 -17.64 8.91
C ARG A 409 12.33 -16.18 8.94
N TRP A 410 11.49 -15.23 8.58
CA TRP A 410 11.81 -13.80 8.70
C TRP A 410 12.07 -13.43 10.16
N ALA A 411 12.96 -12.47 10.38
CA ALA A 411 13.33 -12.02 11.71
C ALA A 411 12.16 -11.29 12.40
N VAL A 412 11.82 -11.72 13.62
CA VAL A 412 10.75 -11.15 14.44
C VAL A 412 11.37 -10.28 15.53
N GLY A 413 11.31 -8.98 15.35
CA GLY A 413 11.84 -7.95 16.25
C GLY A 413 10.93 -6.73 16.33
N SER A 414 11.49 -5.57 16.63
CA SER A 414 10.74 -4.30 16.70
C SER A 414 10.11 -3.91 15.35
N THR A 415 10.77 -4.21 14.25
CA THR A 415 10.26 -4.00 12.88
C THR A 415 9.00 -4.81 12.59
N PHE A 416 8.89 -6.02 13.16
CA PHE A 416 7.67 -6.84 13.08
C PHE A 416 6.46 -6.11 13.69
N ILE A 417 6.65 -5.47 14.87
CA ILE A 417 5.56 -4.72 15.52
C ILE A 417 5.09 -3.57 14.62
N ALA A 418 6.05 -2.81 14.09
CA ALA A 418 5.76 -1.70 13.20
C ALA A 418 5.01 -2.18 11.94
N CYS A 419 5.43 -3.31 11.36
CA CYS A 419 4.80 -3.91 10.19
C CYS A 419 3.34 -4.35 10.49
N ILE A 420 3.12 -5.14 11.54
CA ILE A 420 1.79 -5.66 11.90
C ILE A 420 0.82 -4.52 12.21
N LEU A 421 1.22 -3.52 13.00
CA LEU A 421 0.35 -2.39 13.31
C LEU A 421 0.09 -1.48 12.10
N THR A 422 1.05 -1.37 11.19
CA THR A 422 0.85 -0.69 9.90
C THR A 422 -0.17 -1.43 9.04
N ILE A 423 -0.09 -2.76 8.97
CA ILE A 423 -1.06 -3.61 8.26
C ILE A 423 -2.45 -3.44 8.86
N VAL A 424 -2.58 -3.42 10.20
CA VAL A 424 -3.85 -3.16 10.90
C VAL A 424 -4.44 -1.81 10.50
N GLY A 425 -3.63 -0.74 10.50
CA GLY A 425 -4.08 0.59 10.11
C GLY A 425 -4.45 0.72 8.63
N TYR A 426 -3.69 0.08 7.75
CA TYR A 426 -3.88 0.15 6.30
C TYR A 426 -5.03 -0.74 5.80
N SER A 427 -5.07 -2.00 6.23
CA SER A 427 -6.07 -2.97 5.77
C SER A 427 -7.50 -2.53 6.10
N ILE A 428 -7.69 -1.91 7.27
CA ILE A 428 -9.02 -1.44 7.68
C ILE A 428 -9.54 -0.32 6.77
N ASN A 429 -8.68 0.50 6.18
CA ASN A 429 -9.08 1.55 5.24
C ASN A 429 -9.84 0.96 4.04
N ALA A 430 -9.31 -0.10 3.42
CA ALA A 430 -9.98 -0.80 2.32
C ALA A 430 -11.33 -1.39 2.75
N THR A 431 -11.42 -1.94 3.95
CA THR A 431 -12.65 -2.51 4.51
C THR A 431 -13.72 -1.44 4.77
N ILE A 432 -13.32 -0.28 5.33
CA ILE A 432 -14.23 0.86 5.57
C ILE A 432 -14.87 1.34 4.28
N VAL A 433 -14.10 1.39 3.18
CA VAL A 433 -14.61 1.79 1.85
C VAL A 433 -15.73 0.88 1.36
N VAL A 434 -15.55 -0.43 1.51
CA VAL A 434 -16.56 -1.43 1.16
C VAL A 434 -17.80 -1.27 2.06
N PHE A 435 -17.60 -1.08 3.35
CA PHE A 435 -18.70 -0.95 4.32
C PHE A 435 -19.47 0.35 4.17
N ASP A 436 -18.82 1.44 3.86
CA ASP A 436 -19.48 2.71 3.56
C ASP A 436 -20.38 2.56 2.31
N ARG A 437 -19.92 1.82 1.29
CA ARG A 437 -20.72 1.53 0.11
C ARG A 437 -21.88 0.57 0.39
N ILE A 438 -21.70 -0.44 1.25
CA ILE A 438 -22.79 -1.30 1.70
C ILE A 438 -23.84 -0.45 2.41
N ARG A 439 -23.45 0.46 3.30
CA ARG A 439 -24.35 1.36 4.02
C ARG A 439 -25.10 2.30 3.07
N GLU A 440 -24.41 2.85 2.08
CA GLU A 440 -25.00 3.70 1.03
C GLU A 440 -26.06 2.90 0.23
N ASN A 441 -25.74 1.68 -0.20
CA ASN A 441 -26.68 0.82 -0.90
C ASN A 441 -27.89 0.40 -0.02
N LEU A 442 -27.70 0.19 1.28
CA LEU A 442 -28.79 -0.13 2.23
C LEU A 442 -29.75 1.04 2.46
N ALA A 443 -29.31 2.29 2.23
CA ALA A 443 -30.19 3.45 2.30
C ALA A 443 -31.19 3.50 1.14
N ASP A 444 -30.90 2.82 0.02
CA ASP A 444 -31.82 2.69 -1.13
C ASP A 444 -32.84 1.57 -0.86
N PRO A 445 -34.16 1.90 -0.76
CA PRO A 445 -35.19 0.91 -0.50
C PRO A 445 -35.27 -0.22 -1.54
N SER A 446 -34.91 0.06 -2.79
CA SER A 446 -34.92 -0.91 -3.88
C SER A 446 -33.86 -2.00 -3.70
N LYS A 447 -32.67 -1.64 -3.23
CA LYS A 447 -31.54 -2.52 -3.01
C LYS A 447 -31.59 -3.26 -1.67
N ARG A 448 -32.27 -2.68 -0.68
CA ARG A 448 -32.40 -3.25 0.67
C ARG A 448 -33.17 -4.57 0.70
N LYS A 449 -33.99 -4.87 -0.32
CA LYS A 449 -34.84 -6.07 -0.38
C LYS A 449 -34.02 -7.36 -0.47
N ASP A 450 -32.94 -7.34 -1.25
CA ASP A 450 -32.00 -8.47 -1.39
C ASP A 450 -30.64 -8.08 -0.79
N LEU A 451 -30.38 -8.59 0.42
CA LEU A 451 -29.15 -8.30 1.15
C LEU A 451 -27.89 -8.85 0.43
N ALA A 452 -28.00 -10.02 -0.25
CA ALA A 452 -26.89 -10.61 -0.97
C ALA A 452 -26.52 -9.76 -2.19
N LEU A 453 -27.53 -9.35 -2.95
CA LEU A 453 -27.32 -8.46 -4.11
C LEU A 453 -26.77 -7.11 -3.67
N CYS A 454 -27.28 -6.55 -2.57
CA CYS A 454 -26.80 -5.28 -2.02
C CYS A 454 -25.31 -5.31 -1.68
N VAL A 455 -24.83 -6.40 -1.04
CA VAL A 455 -23.40 -6.58 -0.70
C VAL A 455 -22.56 -6.83 -1.95
N ASN A 456 -23.01 -7.71 -2.85
CA ASN A 456 -22.33 -8.00 -4.11
C ASN A 456 -22.16 -6.74 -4.97
N ASP A 457 -23.21 -5.92 -5.07
CA ASP A 457 -23.15 -4.63 -5.77
C ASP A 457 -22.16 -3.66 -5.12
N ALA A 458 -22.18 -3.55 -3.78
CA ALA A 458 -21.28 -2.66 -3.06
C ALA A 458 -19.81 -3.03 -3.28
N ILE A 459 -19.47 -4.32 -3.16
CA ILE A 459 -18.12 -4.82 -3.39
C ILE A 459 -17.71 -4.58 -4.86
N SER A 460 -18.57 -4.93 -5.82
CA SER A 460 -18.29 -4.75 -7.25
C SER A 460 -18.07 -3.28 -7.63
N GLN A 461 -18.82 -2.36 -7.03
CA GLN A 461 -18.70 -0.92 -7.26
C GLN A 461 -17.40 -0.33 -6.70
N THR A 462 -16.86 -0.90 -5.62
CA THR A 462 -15.63 -0.48 -4.97
C THR A 462 -14.39 -1.24 -5.43
N LEU A 463 -14.54 -2.37 -6.13
CA LEU A 463 -13.47 -3.29 -6.50
C LEU A 463 -12.32 -2.61 -7.23
N THR A 464 -12.60 -1.87 -8.31
CA THR A 464 -11.55 -1.19 -9.10
C THR A 464 -10.78 -0.20 -8.26
N ARG A 465 -11.45 0.51 -7.35
CA ARG A 465 -10.82 1.44 -6.42
C ARG A 465 -9.93 0.67 -5.43
N SER A 466 -10.44 -0.37 -4.78
CA SER A 466 -9.67 -1.18 -3.82
C SER A 466 -8.43 -1.80 -4.47
N ILE A 467 -8.54 -2.29 -5.71
CA ILE A 467 -7.38 -2.81 -6.46
C ILE A 467 -6.38 -1.69 -6.77
N ASN A 468 -6.82 -0.54 -7.25
CA ASN A 468 -5.92 0.55 -7.61
C ASN A 468 -5.19 1.10 -6.39
N THR A 469 -5.86 1.29 -5.25
CA THR A 469 -5.23 1.77 -4.01
C THR A 469 -4.23 0.77 -3.47
N SER A 470 -4.58 -0.51 -3.42
CA SER A 470 -3.64 -1.56 -2.99
C SER A 470 -2.45 -1.69 -3.95
N LEU A 471 -2.68 -1.56 -5.25
CA LEU A 471 -1.62 -1.63 -6.26
C LEU A 471 -0.65 -0.45 -6.17
N THR A 472 -1.15 0.78 -6.00
CA THR A 472 -0.28 1.97 -5.85
C THR A 472 0.60 1.85 -4.61
N THR A 473 0.04 1.48 -3.47
CA THR A 473 0.80 1.28 -2.23
C THR A 473 1.76 0.09 -2.35
N PHE A 474 1.33 -1.01 -2.97
CA PHE A 474 2.19 -2.17 -3.23
C PHE A 474 3.40 -1.79 -4.10
N ILE A 475 3.20 -1.03 -5.19
CA ILE A 475 4.29 -0.56 -6.06
C ILE A 475 5.25 0.32 -5.26
N THR A 476 4.76 1.22 -4.42
CA THR A 476 5.60 2.09 -3.57
C THR A 476 6.46 1.26 -2.62
N VAL A 477 5.87 0.27 -1.95
CA VAL A 477 6.59 -0.64 -1.02
C VAL A 477 7.54 -1.57 -1.79
N LEU A 478 7.16 -2.03 -2.99
CA LEU A 478 8.03 -2.82 -3.86
C LEU A 478 9.27 -2.03 -4.31
N MET A 479 9.11 -0.75 -4.67
CA MET A 479 10.26 0.11 -5.01
C MET A 479 11.18 0.28 -3.80
N LEU A 480 10.60 0.44 -2.61
CA LEU A 480 11.36 0.51 -1.37
C LEU A 480 12.10 -0.80 -1.06
N TYR A 481 11.52 -1.95 -1.38
CA TYR A 481 12.18 -3.25 -1.28
C TYR A 481 13.35 -3.39 -2.25
N ILE A 482 13.18 -2.96 -3.50
CA ILE A 482 14.22 -3.09 -4.54
C ILE A 482 15.39 -2.14 -4.27
N LEU A 483 15.10 -0.88 -3.94
CA LEU A 483 16.08 0.18 -3.79
C LEU A 483 16.61 0.33 -2.36
N GLY A 484 15.91 -0.22 -1.37
CA GLY A 484 16.23 -0.06 0.04
C GLY A 484 17.39 -0.93 0.51
N VAL A 485 18.03 -0.49 1.60
CA VAL A 485 19.05 -1.26 2.32
C VAL A 485 18.42 -2.47 3.03
N SER A 486 19.25 -3.42 3.50
CA SER A 486 18.80 -4.69 4.09
C SER A 486 17.76 -4.51 5.19
N SER A 487 17.99 -3.61 6.16
CA SER A 487 17.05 -3.34 7.26
C SER A 487 15.69 -2.82 6.80
N ILE A 488 15.63 -2.11 5.66
CA ILE A 488 14.37 -1.65 5.06
C ILE A 488 13.65 -2.82 4.36
N ARG A 489 14.39 -3.73 3.75
CA ARG A 489 13.83 -4.94 3.11
C ARG A 489 13.13 -5.84 4.12
N ASP A 490 13.68 -5.99 5.32
CA ASP A 490 13.09 -6.78 6.41
C ASP A 490 11.74 -6.23 6.87
N PHE A 491 11.52 -4.92 6.73
CA PHE A 491 10.24 -4.27 6.99
C PHE A 491 9.27 -4.37 5.80
N THR A 492 9.78 -4.16 4.58
CA THR A 492 8.92 -4.04 3.39
C THR A 492 8.37 -5.38 2.88
N MET A 493 9.13 -6.47 3.00
CA MET A 493 8.66 -7.80 2.59
C MET A 493 7.38 -8.23 3.29
N PRO A 494 7.30 -8.24 4.63
CA PRO A 494 6.06 -8.59 5.31
C PRO A 494 4.93 -7.60 5.05
N LEU A 495 5.26 -6.32 4.86
CA LEU A 495 4.28 -5.29 4.54
C LEU A 495 3.62 -5.55 3.17
N MET A 496 4.38 -6.00 2.16
CA MET A 496 3.81 -6.41 0.86
C MET A 496 2.80 -7.55 1.02
N VAL A 497 3.12 -8.56 1.83
CA VAL A 497 2.19 -9.66 2.14
C VAL A 497 0.93 -9.12 2.81
N GLY A 498 1.08 -8.21 3.77
CA GLY A 498 -0.04 -7.58 4.47
C GLY A 498 -0.94 -6.75 3.54
N ILE A 499 -0.37 -6.00 2.59
CA ILE A 499 -1.14 -5.24 1.59
C ILE A 499 -1.94 -6.18 0.70
N ILE A 500 -1.36 -7.28 0.21
CA ILE A 500 -2.06 -8.27 -0.60
C ILE A 500 -3.17 -8.95 0.21
N SER A 501 -2.87 -9.35 1.45
CA SER A 501 -3.85 -9.95 2.35
C SER A 501 -5.00 -8.99 2.66
N GLY A 502 -4.72 -7.70 2.92
CA GLY A 502 -5.73 -6.67 3.16
C GLY A 502 -6.61 -6.38 1.95
N ALA A 503 -6.04 -6.41 0.74
CA ALA A 503 -6.81 -6.31 -0.49
C ALA A 503 -7.75 -7.51 -0.68
N TRP A 504 -7.27 -8.71 -0.38
CA TRP A 504 -8.06 -9.93 -0.40
C TRP A 504 -9.17 -9.91 0.65
N SER A 505 -8.84 -9.61 1.90
CA SER A 505 -9.77 -9.67 3.04
C SER A 505 -10.89 -8.64 2.93
N SER A 506 -10.58 -7.41 2.49
CA SER A 506 -11.58 -6.36 2.32
C SER A 506 -12.66 -6.71 1.30
N VAL A 507 -12.28 -7.41 0.23
CA VAL A 507 -13.18 -7.81 -0.88
C VAL A 507 -13.87 -9.15 -0.60
N CYS A 508 -13.09 -10.17 -0.19
CA CYS A 508 -13.56 -11.57 -0.16
C CYS A 508 -13.98 -12.05 1.23
N ILE A 509 -13.63 -11.32 2.30
CA ILE A 509 -13.89 -11.74 3.69
C ILE A 509 -14.79 -10.76 4.42
N ALA A 510 -14.42 -9.49 4.54
CA ALA A 510 -15.11 -8.53 5.40
C ALA A 510 -16.59 -8.32 5.02
N GLY A 511 -16.88 -8.05 3.74
CA GLY A 511 -18.25 -7.89 3.24
C GLY A 511 -19.12 -9.15 3.43
N PRO A 512 -18.67 -10.33 2.99
CA PRO A 512 -19.36 -11.59 3.23
C PRO A 512 -19.55 -11.94 4.71
N LEU A 513 -18.57 -11.68 5.59
CA LEU A 513 -18.71 -11.87 7.05
C LEU A 513 -19.81 -11.00 7.64
N TRP A 514 -19.86 -9.72 7.25
CA TRP A 514 -20.93 -8.84 7.68
C TRP A 514 -22.31 -9.34 7.23
N TYR A 515 -22.40 -9.86 5.98
CA TYR A 515 -23.62 -10.50 5.47
C TYR A 515 -24.04 -11.69 6.35
N ASP A 516 -23.10 -12.57 6.67
CA ASP A 516 -23.36 -13.77 7.49
C ASP A 516 -23.81 -13.38 8.91
N PHE A 517 -23.15 -12.40 9.56
CA PHE A 517 -23.57 -11.89 10.87
C PHE A 517 -24.97 -11.27 10.84
N THR A 518 -25.29 -10.55 9.77
CA THR A 518 -26.61 -9.93 9.63
C THR A 518 -27.70 -10.98 9.41
N ARG A 519 -27.40 -12.03 8.63
CA ARG A 519 -28.32 -13.15 8.40
C ARG A 519 -28.57 -13.95 9.68
N MET A 520 -27.51 -14.28 10.44
CA MET A 520 -27.62 -14.97 11.72
C MET A 520 -28.43 -14.17 12.74
N ALA A 521 -28.21 -12.87 12.82
CA ALA A 521 -28.97 -12.00 13.73
C ALA A 521 -30.46 -11.94 13.37
N LYS A 522 -30.80 -11.88 12.07
CA LYS A 522 -32.21 -11.94 11.62
C LYS A 522 -32.85 -13.29 11.96
N GLY A 523 -32.20 -14.40 11.69
CA GLY A 523 -32.72 -15.73 12.02
C GLY A 523 -32.94 -15.94 13.51
N LYS A 524 -32.02 -15.46 14.37
CA LYS A 524 -32.23 -15.46 15.84
C LYS A 524 -33.41 -14.60 16.27
N ALA A 525 -33.59 -13.42 15.67
CA ALA A 525 -34.71 -12.55 16.00
C ALA A 525 -36.08 -13.13 15.58
N GLU A 526 -36.13 -13.79 14.41
CA GLU A 526 -37.32 -14.48 13.92
C GLU A 526 -37.64 -15.69 14.78
N SER A 527 -36.65 -16.51 15.16
CA SER A 527 -36.84 -17.63 16.09
C SER A 527 -37.36 -17.19 17.46
N LYS A 528 -36.78 -16.11 18.02
CA LYS A 528 -37.26 -15.56 19.31
C LYS A 528 -38.71 -15.08 19.22
N LYS A 529 -39.09 -14.36 18.14
CA LYS A 529 -40.47 -13.93 17.92
C LYS A 529 -41.44 -15.10 17.75
N ALA A 530 -40.99 -16.16 17.06
CA ALA A 530 -41.78 -17.39 16.92
C ALA A 530 -42.00 -18.08 18.27
N GLN A 531 -40.96 -18.19 19.11
CA GLN A 531 -41.07 -18.73 20.48
C GLN A 531 -41.95 -17.90 21.38
N GLU A 532 -41.85 -16.56 21.37
CA GLU A 532 -42.72 -15.67 22.13
C GLU A 532 -44.20 -15.80 21.67
N LYS A 533 -44.44 -15.93 20.36
CA LYS A 533 -45.77 -16.13 19.79
C LYS A 533 -46.34 -17.50 20.21
N ALA A 534 -45.53 -18.55 20.19
CA ALA A 534 -45.92 -19.88 20.65
C ALA A 534 -46.22 -19.90 22.17
N ALA A 535 -45.39 -19.25 22.99
CA ALA A 535 -45.61 -19.13 24.44
C ALA A 535 -46.91 -18.38 24.77
N LYS A 536 -47.17 -17.25 24.07
CA LYS A 536 -48.43 -16.51 24.24
C LYS A 536 -49.65 -17.34 23.80
N ALA A 537 -49.53 -18.12 22.71
CA ALA A 537 -50.61 -19.00 22.27
C ALA A 537 -50.89 -20.14 23.29
N ALA A 538 -49.82 -20.74 23.86
CA ALA A 538 -49.93 -21.76 24.89
C ALA A 538 -50.58 -21.22 26.19
N GLN A 539 -50.17 -20.01 26.63
CA GLN A 539 -50.83 -19.35 27.77
C GLN A 539 -52.31 -19.07 27.53
N LYS A 540 -52.65 -18.61 26.31
CA LYS A 540 -54.07 -18.36 25.95
C LYS A 540 -54.89 -19.65 25.93
N ALA A 541 -54.29 -20.75 25.43
CA ALA A 541 -54.94 -22.08 25.42
C ALA A 541 -55.12 -22.64 26.85
N ALA A 542 -54.10 -22.49 27.70
CA ALA A 542 -54.16 -22.90 29.12
C ALA A 542 -55.24 -22.11 29.88
N LYS A 543 -55.29 -20.78 29.66
CA LYS A 543 -56.33 -19.93 30.27
C LYS A 543 -57.74 -20.31 29.80
N LYS A 544 -57.91 -20.67 28.51
CA LYS A 544 -59.18 -21.12 27.97
C LYS A 544 -59.61 -22.46 28.58
N LYS A 545 -58.66 -23.42 28.71
CA LYS A 545 -58.92 -24.70 29.39
C LYS A 545 -59.32 -24.51 30.87
N ALA A 546 -58.62 -23.65 31.62
CA ALA A 546 -58.91 -23.37 33.01
C ALA A 546 -60.27 -22.73 33.19
N ILE A 547 -60.70 -21.84 32.29
CA ILE A 547 -62.07 -21.26 32.29
C ILE A 547 -63.10 -22.33 31.96
N GLU A 548 -62.87 -23.23 31.06
CA GLU A 548 -63.78 -24.31 30.67
C GLU A 548 -63.89 -25.36 31.78
N GLU A 549 -62.82 -25.69 32.49
CA GLU A 549 -62.82 -26.54 33.68
C GLU A 549 -63.56 -25.87 34.87
N ALA A 550 -63.37 -24.58 35.09
CA ALA A 550 -64.12 -23.82 36.12
C ALA A 550 -65.59 -23.76 35.80
N LYS A 551 -66.02 -23.62 34.54
CA LYS A 551 -67.41 -23.71 34.12
C LYS A 551 -68.01 -25.11 34.40
N ARG A 552 -67.31 -26.20 34.02
CA ARG A 552 -67.78 -27.58 34.30
C ARG A 552 -67.88 -27.89 35.78
N ARG A 553 -67.09 -27.29 36.65
CA ARG A 553 -67.18 -27.44 38.10
C ARG A 553 -68.40 -26.71 38.65
N ASN A 554 -68.72 -25.53 38.10
CA ASN A 554 -69.92 -24.77 38.52
C ASN A 554 -71.24 -25.42 38.03
N ASP A 555 -71.25 -25.99 36.80
CA ASP A 555 -72.46 -26.67 36.27
C ASP A 555 -72.69 -28.04 36.95
N GLY A 556 -71.68 -28.66 37.59
CA GLY A 556 -71.86 -29.89 38.39
C GLY A 556 -72.18 -29.68 39.86
N ALA A 557 -72.30 -28.41 40.34
CA ALA A 557 -72.67 -28.08 41.73
C ALA A 557 -74.12 -27.66 41.87
N VAL A 558 -74.90 -27.78 40.79
CA VAL A 558 -76.37 -27.52 40.80
C VAL A 558 -77.13 -28.84 40.51
N VAL A 559 -77.10 -29.81 41.44
CA VAL A 559 -78.02 -30.94 41.56
C VAL A 559 -78.32 -31.10 43.05
#